data_8f5db2bfeb53dc71809b4686a14c52a0
#
_entry.id   8f5db2bfeb53dc71809b4686a14c52a0
#
_cell.length_a   1.000
_cell.length_b   1.000
_cell.length_c   1.000
_cell.angle_alpha   90.00
_cell.angle_beta   90.00
_cell.angle_gamma   90.00
#
_symmetry.space_group_name_H-M   'P 1'
#
loop_
_entity.id
_entity.type
_entity.pdbx_description
1 polymer ?
#
loop_
_entity_poly.entity_id
_entity_poly.type
_entity_poly.pdbx_seq_one_letter_code
_entity_poly.pdbx_strand_id
1 'polypeptide(L)'
;MGDRAQMKQIMMIGAGSVGGYFGAHLARKHSNVSFLLRPKTQTAVAKNGLTIRSVIGESFTVHPQSSSHPQDLPQPDLIILGVKAYDLDEVMDQIEPILKSDTTVLTLQNGVTIEDTLKMRFGRERIVGGVAFIYAKIAEPGVIDHYKKGMVTIGELMGLETPRLLQIQELFKDAGIPCSLTEDIRKAKWEKMCWNCVFNPLTVLLNDHVAKALDAPELQQVMVTIVREVSAVAMAAHRVPLDGDMPEKVVKWSQELRDIHTSMYDDWKAGRQTEIDELNGYIVKRGHEFGVPTPMNDMLTALIKGITAGKTSDEPVVLVEGDIQQPVRFSRAHLGQLADVYHIPDIGMMMPSMRGSGIKVKGILEVVTLHAGADHVTFYSQDGNYSACLTIEQARDFGILLYEQDGGPFPSERGGPFRLVTPGLGDLCANVKEVGRIVFSKGLAQDTRPLEACAEEG
;
A
#
# COMPACT_ATOMS: atom_id res chain seq x y z
N MET A 1 35.63 13.59 24.48
CA MET A 1 34.18 13.51 24.20
C MET A 1 34.01 13.92 22.75
N GLY A 2 34.03 12.96 21.83
CA GLY A 2 33.86 13.27 20.41
C GLY A 2 32.46 13.80 20.17
N ASP A 3 32.38 14.77 19.31
CA ASP A 3 31.16 15.40 18.82
C ASP A 3 30.25 14.28 18.27
N ARG A 4 29.22 13.91 19.04
CA ARG A 4 28.25 12.94 18.58
C ARG A 4 27.48 13.63 17.47
N ALA A 5 27.71 13.23 16.21
CA ALA A 5 26.96 13.75 15.08
C ALA A 5 25.45 13.53 15.36
N GLN A 6 24.79 14.60 15.73
CA GLN A 6 23.36 14.61 16.03
C GLN A 6 22.59 14.32 14.75
N MET A 7 21.62 13.41 14.76
CA MET A 7 20.70 13.19 13.62
C MET A 7 19.92 14.48 13.38
N LYS A 8 20.37 15.26 12.38
CA LYS A 8 19.89 16.63 12.14
C LYS A 8 18.63 16.66 11.27
N GLN A 9 18.41 15.64 10.45
CA GLN A 9 17.26 15.55 9.54
C GLN A 9 16.69 14.15 9.56
N ILE A 10 15.40 14.04 9.85
CA ILE A 10 14.64 12.80 9.93
C ILE A 10 13.59 12.83 8.82
N MET A 11 13.51 11.77 8.04
CA MET A 11 12.47 11.62 7.02
C MET A 11 11.62 10.40 7.32
N MET A 12 10.33 10.62 7.56
CA MET A 12 9.34 9.56 7.65
C MET A 12 8.80 9.25 6.26
N ILE A 13 8.84 7.99 5.86
CA ILE A 13 8.25 7.54 4.60
C ILE A 13 6.90 6.90 4.87
N GLY A 14 5.84 7.59 4.40
CA GLY A 14 4.45 7.18 4.59
C GLY A 14 3.84 7.66 5.90
N ALA A 15 2.56 8.05 5.85
CA ALA A 15 1.72 8.40 6.98
C ALA A 15 0.52 7.44 7.10
N GLY A 16 0.80 6.14 6.98
CA GLY A 16 -0.13 5.07 7.36
C GLY A 16 -0.27 4.96 8.88
N SER A 17 -0.96 3.93 9.38
CA SER A 17 -1.18 3.75 10.83
C SER A 17 0.13 3.77 11.63
N VAL A 18 1.17 3.08 11.14
CA VAL A 18 2.48 3.01 11.80
C VAL A 18 3.26 4.31 11.57
N GLY A 19 3.53 4.65 10.31
CA GLY A 19 4.34 5.84 9.97
C GLY A 19 3.69 7.15 10.42
N GLY A 20 2.36 7.27 10.30
CA GLY A 20 1.61 8.43 10.76
C GLY A 20 1.70 8.61 12.27
N TYR A 21 1.47 7.55 13.04
CA TYR A 21 1.55 7.63 14.51
C TYR A 21 2.95 7.98 15.01
N PHE A 22 3.95 7.17 14.68
CA PHE A 22 5.31 7.39 15.17
C PHE A 22 5.92 8.69 14.63
N GLY A 23 5.69 8.98 13.35
CA GLY A 23 6.18 10.21 12.75
C GLY A 23 5.54 11.47 13.31
N ALA A 24 4.23 11.45 13.64
CA ALA A 24 3.56 12.60 14.28
C ALA A 24 4.11 12.86 15.68
N HIS A 25 4.35 11.82 16.48
CA HIS A 25 4.97 11.98 17.80
C HIS A 25 6.38 12.56 17.69
N LEU A 26 7.18 12.06 16.74
CA LEU A 26 8.52 12.62 16.46
C LEU A 26 8.42 14.08 16.02
N ALA A 27 7.53 14.42 15.08
CA ALA A 27 7.36 15.78 14.56
C ALA A 27 6.80 16.75 15.61
N ARG A 28 6.03 16.27 16.58
CA ARG A 28 5.55 17.07 17.71
C ARG A 28 6.70 17.55 18.60
N LYS A 29 7.73 16.72 18.74
CA LYS A 29 8.89 17.00 19.61
C LYS A 29 10.05 17.63 18.86
N HIS A 30 10.29 17.24 17.61
CA HIS A 30 11.44 17.61 16.81
C HIS A 30 11.01 18.32 15.52
N SER A 31 11.47 19.57 15.34
CA SER A 31 11.11 20.38 14.16
C SER A 31 11.82 19.95 12.86
N ASN A 32 12.77 19.03 12.95
CA ASN A 32 13.58 18.51 11.84
C ASN A 32 13.03 17.19 11.25
N VAL A 33 11.75 16.90 11.48
CA VAL A 33 11.06 15.74 10.92
C VAL A 33 10.26 16.17 9.69
N SER A 34 10.56 15.54 8.55
CA SER A 34 9.85 15.70 7.29
C SER A 34 9.15 14.41 6.88
N PHE A 35 8.17 14.51 5.97
CA PHE A 35 7.40 13.36 5.51
C PHE A 35 7.42 13.27 3.98
N LEU A 36 7.80 12.11 3.46
CA LEU A 36 7.55 11.73 2.08
C LEU A 36 6.22 10.98 2.01
N LEU A 37 5.24 11.54 1.30
CA LEU A 37 3.85 11.07 1.29
C LEU A 37 3.35 10.92 -0.14
N ARG A 38 2.42 10.00 -0.36
CA ARG A 38 1.65 9.95 -1.62
C ARG A 38 0.85 11.26 -1.81
N PRO A 39 0.64 11.72 -3.07
CA PRO A 39 0.04 13.03 -3.35
C PRO A 39 -1.25 13.33 -2.58
N LYS A 40 -2.20 12.38 -2.52
CA LYS A 40 -3.46 12.54 -1.80
C LYS A 40 -3.25 12.79 -0.30
N THR A 41 -2.36 12.03 0.33
CA THR A 41 -2.07 12.19 1.77
C THR A 41 -1.28 13.47 2.02
N GLN A 42 -0.34 13.80 1.12
CA GLN A 42 0.45 15.03 1.19
C GLN A 42 -0.46 16.27 1.14
N THR A 43 -1.40 16.33 0.20
CA THR A 43 -2.37 17.44 0.10
C THR A 43 -3.20 17.59 1.38
N ALA A 44 -3.67 16.47 1.96
CA ALA A 44 -4.44 16.52 3.21
C ALA A 44 -3.59 16.99 4.39
N VAL A 45 -2.35 16.48 4.53
CA VAL A 45 -1.43 16.86 5.61
C VAL A 45 -0.97 18.32 5.47
N ALA A 46 -0.67 18.79 4.27
CA ALA A 46 -0.30 20.17 4.03
C ALA A 46 -1.42 21.16 4.39
N LYS A 47 -2.69 20.78 4.12
CA LYS A 47 -3.85 21.62 4.41
C LYS A 47 -4.28 21.59 5.88
N ASN A 48 -4.37 20.39 6.47
CA ASN A 48 -5.02 20.16 7.75
C ASN A 48 -4.07 19.72 8.87
N GLY A 49 -2.80 19.43 8.53
CA GLY A 49 -1.85 18.79 9.44
C GLY A 49 -2.03 17.26 9.49
N LEU A 50 -1.18 16.62 10.26
CA LEU A 50 -1.24 15.20 10.62
C LEU A 50 -1.78 15.08 12.04
N THR A 51 -2.95 14.46 12.18
CA THR A 51 -3.71 14.37 13.43
C THR A 51 -3.66 12.96 14.01
N ILE A 52 -3.34 12.86 15.29
CA ILE A 52 -3.49 11.63 16.09
C ILE A 52 -4.69 11.83 17.00
N ARG A 53 -5.69 10.96 16.88
CA ARG A 53 -6.82 10.86 17.81
C ARG A 53 -6.59 9.60 18.66
N SER A 54 -6.26 9.77 19.93
CA SER A 54 -5.93 8.67 20.82
C SER A 54 -7.01 8.46 21.88
N VAL A 55 -7.44 7.20 22.06
CA VAL A 55 -8.36 6.82 23.14
C VAL A 55 -7.63 6.49 24.44
N ILE A 56 -6.30 6.32 24.42
CA ILE A 56 -5.48 5.96 25.58
C ILE A 56 -4.44 7.04 25.93
N GLY A 57 -4.35 8.11 25.16
CA GLY A 57 -3.39 9.18 25.33
C GLY A 57 -3.92 10.52 24.83
N GLU A 58 -3.04 11.47 24.66
CA GLU A 58 -3.41 12.80 24.16
C GLU A 58 -3.66 12.78 22.65
N SER A 59 -4.71 13.48 22.22
CA SER A 59 -4.97 13.78 20.80
C SER A 59 -4.32 15.09 20.41
N PHE A 60 -3.66 15.15 19.26
CA PHE A 60 -2.94 16.34 18.81
C PHE A 60 -2.80 16.38 17.29
N THR A 61 -2.47 17.55 16.76
CA THR A 61 -2.18 17.78 15.35
C THR A 61 -0.80 18.42 15.20
N VAL A 62 -0.04 17.97 14.21
CA VAL A 62 1.24 18.58 13.83
C VAL A 62 1.21 19.01 12.37
N HIS A 63 2.02 20.00 12.01
CA HIS A 63 2.16 20.49 10.64
C HIS A 63 3.62 20.29 10.16
N PRO A 64 4.02 19.06 9.88
CA PRO A 64 5.37 18.76 9.43
C PRO A 64 5.58 19.23 7.99
N GLN A 65 6.85 19.52 7.63
CA GLN A 65 7.22 19.65 6.23
C GLN A 65 6.91 18.34 5.52
N SER A 66 6.20 18.39 4.38
CA SER A 66 5.83 17.20 3.61
C SER A 66 5.85 17.46 2.12
N SER A 67 6.27 16.46 1.35
CA SER A 67 6.22 16.48 -0.12
C SER A 67 5.89 15.08 -0.65
N SER A 68 5.46 15.01 -1.90
CA SER A 68 5.38 13.75 -2.66
C SER A 68 6.66 13.46 -3.47
N HIS A 69 7.60 14.39 -3.47
CA HIS A 69 8.89 14.27 -4.16
C HIS A 69 10.03 14.40 -3.14
N PRO A 70 10.89 13.37 -2.99
CA PRO A 70 11.91 13.37 -1.97
C PRO A 70 12.95 14.51 -2.12
N GLN A 71 13.15 15.01 -3.35
CA GLN A 71 14.08 16.10 -3.66
C GLN A 71 13.65 17.45 -3.07
N ASP A 72 12.36 17.63 -2.78
CA ASP A 72 11.82 18.86 -2.17
C ASP A 72 12.06 18.91 -0.64
N LEU A 73 12.54 17.81 -0.06
CA LEU A 73 12.75 17.65 1.38
C LEU A 73 14.24 17.70 1.73
N PRO A 74 14.58 18.12 2.95
CA PRO A 74 15.96 18.07 3.42
C PRO A 74 16.55 16.67 3.35
N GLN A 75 17.80 16.54 2.87
CA GLN A 75 18.48 15.24 2.82
C GLN A 75 18.58 14.62 4.22
N PRO A 76 18.09 13.38 4.41
CA PRO A 76 17.97 12.77 5.73
C PRO A 76 19.28 12.19 6.26
N ASP A 77 19.46 12.29 7.58
CA ASP A 77 20.42 11.48 8.34
C ASP A 77 19.79 10.16 8.79
N LEU A 78 18.47 10.20 9.04
CA LEU A 78 17.64 9.03 9.38
C LEU A 78 16.39 8.98 8.51
N ILE A 79 16.20 7.87 7.82
CA ILE A 79 14.94 7.52 7.17
C ILE A 79 14.23 6.48 8.03
N ILE A 80 12.92 6.68 8.26
CA ILE A 80 12.05 5.71 8.96
C ILE A 80 10.99 5.23 7.99
N LEU A 81 10.96 3.93 7.68
CA LEU A 81 10.01 3.32 6.75
C LEU A 81 8.77 2.85 7.48
N GLY A 82 7.61 3.43 7.14
CA GLY A 82 6.30 3.08 7.69
C GLY A 82 5.25 2.74 6.60
N VAL A 83 5.70 2.37 5.40
CA VAL A 83 4.85 1.93 4.28
C VAL A 83 4.59 0.43 4.32
N LYS A 84 3.65 -0.06 3.50
CA LYS A 84 3.38 -1.49 3.36
C LYS A 84 4.55 -2.21 2.68
N ALA A 85 4.72 -3.51 2.97
CA ALA A 85 5.82 -4.31 2.45
C ALA A 85 5.85 -4.37 0.92
N TYR A 86 4.67 -4.42 0.29
CA TYR A 86 4.52 -4.45 -1.18
C TYR A 86 4.85 -3.11 -1.88
N ASP A 87 4.99 -2.01 -1.13
CA ASP A 87 5.42 -0.70 -1.66
C ASP A 87 6.95 -0.50 -1.59
N LEU A 88 7.70 -1.47 -1.05
CA LEU A 88 9.11 -1.29 -0.70
C LEU A 88 10.00 -0.98 -1.92
N ASP A 89 9.80 -1.66 -3.04
CA ASP A 89 10.63 -1.48 -4.23
C ASP A 89 10.50 -0.06 -4.79
N GLU A 90 9.25 0.44 -4.91
CA GLU A 90 8.97 1.81 -5.34
C GLU A 90 9.62 2.84 -4.39
N VAL A 91 9.51 2.61 -3.08
CA VAL A 91 10.11 3.50 -2.07
C VAL A 91 11.64 3.49 -2.16
N MET A 92 12.26 2.32 -2.38
CA MET A 92 13.71 2.23 -2.56
C MET A 92 14.19 3.06 -3.76
N ASP A 93 13.47 3.01 -4.89
CA ASP A 93 13.76 3.82 -6.09
C ASP A 93 13.68 5.33 -5.78
N GLN A 94 12.68 5.74 -5.00
CA GLN A 94 12.47 7.13 -4.63
C GLN A 94 13.54 7.68 -3.69
N ILE A 95 13.98 6.88 -2.70
CA ILE A 95 14.92 7.36 -1.67
C ILE A 95 16.40 7.22 -2.05
N GLU A 96 16.76 6.29 -2.91
CA GLU A 96 18.15 6.05 -3.31
C GLU A 96 18.89 7.32 -3.74
N PRO A 97 18.31 8.22 -4.58
CA PRO A 97 18.97 9.43 -5.04
C PRO A 97 19.27 10.46 -3.95
N ILE A 98 18.58 10.38 -2.80
CA ILE A 98 18.73 11.36 -1.70
C ILE A 98 19.53 10.83 -0.52
N LEU A 99 20.00 9.59 -0.57
CA LEU A 99 20.83 9.01 0.49
C LEU A 99 22.20 9.68 0.54
N LYS A 100 22.62 10.09 1.74
CA LYS A 100 24.01 10.45 2.02
C LYS A 100 24.84 9.19 2.25
N SER A 101 26.16 9.33 2.34
CA SER A 101 27.06 8.21 2.64
C SER A 101 26.79 7.56 4.00
N ASP A 102 26.26 8.31 4.96
CA ASP A 102 26.01 7.94 6.35
C ASP A 102 24.51 7.89 6.74
N THR A 103 23.58 8.08 5.79
CA THR A 103 22.14 7.96 6.06
C THR A 103 21.82 6.59 6.64
N THR A 104 21.15 6.57 7.78
CA THR A 104 20.60 5.36 8.41
C THR A 104 19.16 5.14 7.95
N VAL A 105 18.80 3.89 7.68
CA VAL A 105 17.43 3.49 7.31
C VAL A 105 16.89 2.55 8.39
N LEU A 106 15.89 3.01 9.13
CA LEU A 106 15.13 2.22 10.11
C LEU A 106 13.85 1.73 9.46
N THR A 107 13.57 0.43 9.49
CA THR A 107 12.29 -0.11 9.05
C THR A 107 11.40 -0.49 10.23
N LEU A 108 10.13 -0.04 10.18
CA LEU A 108 9.07 -0.42 11.12
C LEU A 108 8.01 -1.31 10.45
N GLN A 109 8.28 -1.76 9.24
CA GLN A 109 7.39 -2.58 8.42
C GLN A 109 7.23 -3.99 8.98
N ASN A 110 6.06 -4.59 8.73
CA ASN A 110 5.81 -6.00 9.02
C ASN A 110 6.64 -6.91 8.09
N GLY A 111 6.76 -8.18 8.48
CA GLY A 111 7.51 -9.17 7.72
C GLY A 111 8.97 -9.30 8.18
N VAL A 112 9.65 -10.30 7.64
CA VAL A 112 11.01 -10.72 8.07
C VAL A 112 12.04 -10.60 6.95
N THR A 113 11.64 -10.04 5.78
CA THR A 113 12.47 -9.93 4.57
C THR A 113 12.93 -8.51 4.29
N ILE A 114 12.29 -7.54 4.89
CA ILE A 114 12.48 -6.11 4.57
C ILE A 114 13.94 -5.70 4.71
N GLU A 115 14.57 -6.09 5.84
CA GLU A 115 15.96 -5.77 6.10
C GLU A 115 16.92 -6.45 5.12
N ASP A 116 16.57 -7.68 4.68
CA ASP A 116 17.38 -8.40 3.71
C ASP A 116 17.32 -7.73 2.32
N THR A 117 16.16 -7.25 1.91
CA THR A 117 15.98 -6.46 0.68
C THR A 117 16.72 -5.13 0.75
N LEU A 118 16.54 -4.38 1.83
CA LEU A 118 17.21 -3.09 2.03
C LEU A 118 18.72 -3.21 2.07
N LYS A 119 19.28 -4.22 2.78
CA LYS A 119 20.74 -4.41 2.87
C LYS A 119 21.37 -4.80 1.54
N MET A 120 20.63 -5.54 0.68
CA MET A 120 21.14 -5.90 -0.65
C MET A 120 21.28 -4.66 -1.54
N ARG A 121 20.41 -3.68 -1.39
CA ARG A 121 20.41 -2.47 -2.21
C ARG A 121 21.27 -1.34 -1.64
N PHE A 122 21.19 -1.10 -0.33
CA PHE A 122 21.78 0.08 0.30
C PHE A 122 23.03 -0.22 1.17
N GLY A 123 23.36 -1.49 1.35
CA GLY A 123 24.43 -1.91 2.28
C GLY A 123 23.90 -2.13 3.70
N ARG A 124 24.45 -3.17 4.35
CA ARG A 124 24.02 -3.59 5.70
C ARG A 124 24.27 -2.53 6.77
N GLU A 125 25.37 -1.78 6.62
CA GLU A 125 25.81 -0.76 7.57
C GLU A 125 24.81 0.41 7.71
N ARG A 126 23.88 0.55 6.75
CA ARG A 126 22.84 1.59 6.80
C ARG A 126 21.59 1.14 7.53
N ILE A 127 21.35 -0.17 7.64
CA ILE A 127 20.04 -0.71 8.02
C ILE A 127 19.97 -0.98 9.52
N VAL A 128 18.93 -0.45 10.14
CA VAL A 128 18.47 -0.77 11.50
C VAL A 128 17.10 -1.41 11.40
N GLY A 129 16.93 -2.56 12.03
CA GLY A 129 15.66 -3.25 12.07
C GLY A 129 14.78 -2.72 13.21
N GLY A 130 13.47 -2.74 13.00
CA GLY A 130 12.52 -2.36 14.02
C GLY A 130 11.25 -3.19 14.00
N VAL A 131 10.66 -3.34 15.17
CA VAL A 131 9.35 -3.99 15.40
C VAL A 131 8.44 -2.98 16.07
N ALA A 132 7.37 -2.59 15.38
CA ALA A 132 6.35 -1.70 15.92
C ALA A 132 5.23 -2.52 16.58
N PHE A 133 4.85 -2.15 17.78
CA PHE A 133 3.71 -2.70 18.51
C PHE A 133 2.68 -1.60 18.73
N ILE A 134 1.69 -1.54 17.86
CA ILE A 134 0.66 -0.51 17.86
C ILE A 134 -0.64 -1.05 17.28
N TYR A 135 -1.77 -0.60 17.81
CA TYR A 135 -3.07 -0.71 17.18
C TYR A 135 -3.60 0.69 16.87
N ALA A 136 -3.55 1.03 15.60
CA ALA A 136 -4.01 2.30 15.06
C ALA A 136 -4.59 2.11 13.66
N LYS A 137 -5.52 2.97 13.26
CA LYS A 137 -6.21 2.93 11.96
C LYS A 137 -6.11 4.28 11.27
N ILE A 138 -6.07 4.27 9.96
CA ILE A 138 -6.28 5.48 9.15
C ILE A 138 -7.78 5.73 9.12
N ALA A 139 -8.23 6.84 9.73
CA ALA A 139 -9.62 7.27 9.65
C ALA A 139 -9.90 7.97 8.32
N GLU A 140 -9.00 8.87 7.94
CA GLU A 140 -8.98 9.61 6.69
C GLU A 140 -7.54 10.06 6.39
N PRO A 141 -7.23 10.52 5.16
CA PRO A 141 -5.88 11.00 4.86
C PRO A 141 -5.41 12.08 5.84
N GLY A 142 -4.30 11.80 6.54
CA GLY A 142 -3.75 12.70 7.56
C GLY A 142 -4.39 12.57 8.95
N VAL A 143 -5.31 11.62 9.19
CA VAL A 143 -5.91 11.37 10.51
C VAL A 143 -5.76 9.91 10.93
N ILE A 144 -5.10 9.69 12.06
CA ILE A 144 -4.83 8.38 12.63
C ILE A 144 -5.55 8.22 13.96
N ASP A 145 -6.43 7.23 14.04
CA ASP A 145 -7.07 6.80 15.29
C ASP A 145 -6.17 5.79 15.99
N HIS A 146 -5.77 6.10 17.22
CA HIS A 146 -4.89 5.27 18.04
C HIS A 146 -5.66 4.66 19.22
N TYR A 147 -5.58 3.34 19.34
CA TYR A 147 -6.38 2.57 20.31
C TYR A 147 -5.55 1.87 21.38
N LYS A 148 -4.39 1.28 21.02
CA LYS A 148 -3.57 0.50 21.96
C LYS A 148 -2.09 0.51 21.62
N LYS A 149 -1.25 0.33 22.65
CA LYS A 149 0.22 0.25 22.58
C LYS A 149 0.81 1.55 22.02
N GLY A 150 1.77 1.49 21.12
CA GLY A 150 2.51 2.65 20.58
C GLY A 150 3.96 2.61 21.02
N MET A 151 4.60 1.44 20.91
CA MET A 151 5.99 1.21 21.31
C MET A 151 6.75 0.54 20.16
N VAL A 152 8.07 0.66 20.20
CA VAL A 152 8.98 0.05 19.22
C VAL A 152 10.09 -0.72 19.93
N THR A 153 10.57 -1.79 19.27
CA THR A 153 11.82 -2.46 19.61
C THR A 153 12.73 -2.33 18.40
N ILE A 154 13.95 -1.85 18.60
CA ILE A 154 14.92 -1.65 17.53
C ILE A 154 16.22 -2.40 17.81
N GLY A 155 16.94 -2.75 16.74
CA GLY A 155 18.22 -3.45 16.87
C GLY A 155 19.05 -3.39 15.59
N GLU A 156 20.35 -3.49 15.75
CA GLU A 156 21.27 -3.66 14.64
C GLU A 156 21.18 -5.07 14.05
N LEU A 157 21.42 -5.19 12.74
CA LEU A 157 21.39 -6.51 12.07
C LEU A 157 22.52 -7.44 12.53
N MET A 158 23.51 -6.91 13.23
CA MET A 158 24.68 -7.63 13.77
C MET A 158 24.60 -7.91 15.26
N GLY A 159 23.53 -7.52 15.93
CA GLY A 159 23.37 -7.70 17.38
C GLY A 159 24.27 -6.81 18.24
N LEU A 160 24.82 -5.72 17.69
CA LEU A 160 25.68 -4.80 18.43
C LEU A 160 24.91 -3.54 18.84
N GLU A 161 25.17 -3.07 20.06
CA GLU A 161 24.70 -1.76 20.48
C GLU A 161 25.64 -0.68 19.92
N THR A 162 25.16 0.10 18.98
CA THR A 162 25.95 1.15 18.32
C THR A 162 25.53 2.54 18.78
N PRO A 163 26.41 3.56 18.66
CA PRO A 163 26.04 4.94 18.99
C PRO A 163 24.80 5.44 18.25
N ARG A 164 24.60 5.05 16.97
CA ARG A 164 23.41 5.45 16.19
C ARG A 164 22.15 4.79 16.73
N LEU A 165 22.20 3.53 17.17
CA LEU A 165 21.06 2.83 17.75
C LEU A 165 20.60 3.51 19.04
N LEU A 166 21.54 3.93 19.89
CA LEU A 166 21.25 4.69 21.10
C LEU A 166 20.64 6.07 20.77
N GLN A 167 21.14 6.76 19.75
CA GLN A 167 20.56 8.03 19.30
C GLN A 167 19.11 7.85 18.81
N ILE A 168 18.82 6.81 18.03
CA ILE A 168 17.47 6.53 17.57
C ILE A 168 16.56 6.20 18.78
N GLN A 169 17.03 5.41 19.73
CA GLN A 169 16.28 5.12 20.95
C GLN A 169 15.92 6.41 21.71
N GLU A 170 16.89 7.31 21.86
CA GLU A 170 16.70 8.59 22.54
C GLU A 170 15.67 9.47 21.82
N LEU A 171 15.74 9.56 20.48
CA LEU A 171 14.74 10.27 19.66
C LEU A 171 13.31 9.77 19.93
N PHE A 172 13.10 8.46 19.97
CA PHE A 172 11.78 7.89 20.26
C PHE A 172 11.35 8.18 21.71
N LYS A 173 12.24 7.98 22.70
CA LYS A 173 11.95 8.23 24.12
C LYS A 173 11.62 9.70 24.37
N ASP A 174 12.38 10.62 23.77
CA ASP A 174 12.17 12.05 23.89
C ASP A 174 10.81 12.49 23.28
N ALA A 175 10.34 11.78 22.25
CA ALA A 175 9.02 11.96 21.66
C ALA A 175 7.90 11.25 22.45
N GLY A 176 8.18 10.68 23.62
CA GLY A 176 7.22 9.98 24.46
C GLY A 176 6.86 8.56 23.97
N ILE A 177 7.66 8.00 23.06
CA ILE A 177 7.44 6.65 22.52
C ILE A 177 8.33 5.66 23.27
N PRO A 178 7.77 4.65 23.96
CA PRO A 178 8.58 3.59 24.55
C PRO A 178 9.39 2.86 23.49
N CYS A 179 10.72 2.86 23.65
CA CYS A 179 11.65 2.25 22.70
C CYS A 179 12.63 1.33 23.44
N SER A 180 12.56 0.04 23.13
CA SER A 180 13.46 -1.00 23.67
C SER A 180 14.54 -1.33 22.64
N LEU A 181 15.72 -1.71 23.15
CA LEU A 181 16.80 -2.26 22.32
C LEU A 181 16.79 -3.78 22.40
N THR A 182 17.21 -4.43 21.31
CA THR A 182 17.44 -5.87 21.26
C THR A 182 18.74 -6.20 20.57
N GLU A 183 19.45 -7.20 21.07
CA GLU A 183 20.63 -7.76 20.43
C GLU A 183 20.27 -8.69 19.26
N ASP A 184 19.02 -9.17 19.19
CA ASP A 184 18.54 -10.03 18.12
C ASP A 184 17.22 -9.52 17.54
N ILE A 185 17.32 -8.53 16.66
CA ILE A 185 16.17 -7.95 15.97
C ILE A 185 15.48 -8.96 15.04
N ARG A 186 16.23 -9.92 14.49
CA ARG A 186 15.66 -10.97 13.66
C ARG A 186 14.74 -11.87 14.48
N LYS A 187 15.20 -12.32 15.66
CA LYS A 187 14.36 -13.11 16.58
C LYS A 187 13.08 -12.35 16.93
N ALA A 188 13.20 -11.08 17.32
CA ALA A 188 12.03 -10.25 17.66
C ALA A 188 11.03 -10.13 16.48
N LYS A 189 11.50 -10.00 15.25
CA LYS A 189 10.63 -10.00 14.06
C LYS A 189 9.95 -11.34 13.81
N TRP A 190 10.68 -12.46 13.98
CA TRP A 190 10.11 -13.79 13.84
C TRP A 190 9.09 -14.11 14.95
N GLU A 191 9.31 -13.65 16.16
CA GLU A 191 8.33 -13.76 17.26
C GLU A 191 7.04 -13.00 16.92
N LYS A 192 7.16 -11.77 16.39
CA LYS A 192 5.99 -11.02 15.87
C LYS A 192 5.35 -11.72 14.67
N MET A 193 6.14 -12.35 13.78
CA MET A 193 5.64 -13.12 12.64
C MET A 193 4.76 -14.28 13.11
N CYS A 194 5.12 -14.99 14.19
CA CYS A 194 4.27 -16.01 14.79
C CYS A 194 2.89 -15.46 15.16
N TRP A 195 2.84 -14.28 15.79
CA TRP A 195 1.59 -13.64 16.13
C TRP A 195 0.78 -13.25 14.90
N ASN A 196 1.43 -12.61 13.92
CA ASN A 196 0.80 -12.16 12.68
C ASN A 196 0.21 -13.33 11.88
N CYS A 197 0.97 -14.42 11.70
CA CYS A 197 0.50 -15.59 10.94
C CYS A 197 -0.70 -16.29 11.57
N VAL A 198 -0.89 -16.16 12.89
CA VAL A 198 -2.07 -16.69 13.58
C VAL A 198 -3.25 -15.73 13.46
N PHE A 199 -3.11 -14.50 13.99
CA PHE A 199 -4.27 -13.65 14.23
C PHE A 199 -4.69 -12.83 13.02
N ASN A 200 -3.78 -12.47 12.12
CA ASN A 200 -4.16 -11.71 10.93
C ASN A 200 -5.16 -12.46 10.05
N PRO A 201 -4.90 -13.70 9.61
CA PRO A 201 -5.87 -14.43 8.81
C PRO A 201 -7.10 -14.87 9.63
N LEU A 202 -6.94 -15.29 10.89
CA LEU A 202 -8.07 -15.76 11.68
C LEU A 202 -9.10 -14.68 11.97
N THR A 203 -8.70 -13.44 12.27
CA THR A 203 -9.64 -12.34 12.47
C THR A 203 -10.43 -12.02 11.19
N VAL A 204 -9.81 -12.14 10.03
CA VAL A 204 -10.49 -11.99 8.73
C VAL A 204 -11.51 -13.10 8.51
N LEU A 205 -11.10 -14.38 8.69
CA LEU A 205 -11.96 -15.55 8.47
C LEU A 205 -13.14 -15.58 9.45
N LEU A 206 -12.90 -15.27 10.71
CA LEU A 206 -13.94 -15.22 11.76
C LEU A 206 -14.79 -13.94 11.66
N ASN A 207 -14.32 -12.95 10.92
CA ASN A 207 -14.91 -11.62 10.82
C ASN A 207 -15.13 -10.96 12.20
N ASP A 208 -14.13 -11.07 13.08
CA ASP A 208 -14.25 -10.67 14.50
C ASP A 208 -12.88 -10.28 15.08
N HIS A 209 -12.89 -9.87 16.35
CA HIS A 209 -11.71 -9.54 17.15
C HIS A 209 -10.85 -10.77 17.48
N VAL A 210 -9.64 -10.53 17.96
CA VAL A 210 -8.70 -11.55 18.44
C VAL A 210 -9.33 -12.48 19.48
N ALA A 211 -10.21 -11.96 20.35
CA ALA A 211 -10.94 -12.74 21.36
C ALA A 211 -11.67 -13.95 20.77
N LYS A 212 -12.28 -13.78 19.59
CA LYS A 212 -13.05 -14.86 18.94
C LYS A 212 -12.19 -16.08 18.63
N ALA A 213 -10.95 -15.86 18.20
CA ALA A 213 -10.01 -16.95 17.95
C ALA A 213 -9.50 -17.57 19.28
N LEU A 214 -9.24 -16.74 20.30
CA LEU A 214 -8.74 -17.20 21.60
C LEU A 214 -9.78 -18.04 22.36
N ASP A 215 -11.07 -17.71 22.26
CA ASP A 215 -12.16 -18.35 23.00
C ASP A 215 -12.71 -19.60 22.28
N ALA A 216 -12.24 -19.91 21.08
CA ALA A 216 -12.63 -21.10 20.33
C ALA A 216 -11.69 -22.28 20.66
N PRO A 217 -12.12 -23.29 21.44
CA PRO A 217 -11.27 -24.43 21.78
C PRO A 217 -10.77 -25.18 20.55
N GLU A 218 -11.56 -25.22 19.48
CA GLU A 218 -11.26 -25.87 18.20
C GLU A 218 -10.08 -25.24 17.50
N LEU A 219 -9.81 -23.93 17.74
CA LEU A 219 -8.71 -23.20 17.12
C LEU A 219 -7.40 -23.29 17.91
N GLN A 220 -7.41 -23.77 19.14
CA GLN A 220 -6.18 -23.84 19.96
C GLN A 220 -5.09 -24.67 19.27
N GLN A 221 -5.45 -25.89 18.81
CA GLN A 221 -4.48 -26.75 18.12
C GLN A 221 -4.06 -26.17 16.76
N VAL A 222 -4.95 -25.47 16.08
CA VAL A 222 -4.65 -24.75 14.82
C VAL A 222 -3.61 -23.66 15.07
N MET A 223 -3.80 -22.82 16.09
CA MET A 223 -2.85 -21.76 16.46
C MET A 223 -1.48 -22.32 16.81
N VAL A 224 -1.44 -23.39 17.61
CA VAL A 224 -0.18 -24.09 17.97
C VAL A 224 0.53 -24.61 16.72
N THR A 225 -0.20 -25.20 15.78
CA THR A 225 0.38 -25.75 14.55
C THR A 225 0.94 -24.64 13.66
N ILE A 226 0.22 -23.53 13.49
CA ILE A 226 0.70 -22.37 12.71
C ILE A 226 2.02 -21.86 13.29
N VAL A 227 2.11 -21.66 14.61
CA VAL A 227 3.33 -21.16 15.26
C VAL A 227 4.49 -22.13 15.09
N ARG A 228 4.25 -23.45 15.19
CA ARG A 228 5.28 -24.47 14.97
C ARG A 228 5.80 -24.46 13.53
N GLU A 229 4.94 -24.33 12.53
CA GLU A 229 5.33 -24.19 11.14
C GLU A 229 6.21 -22.95 10.92
N VAL A 230 5.79 -21.78 11.46
CA VAL A 230 6.58 -20.54 11.40
C VAL A 230 7.93 -20.73 12.08
N SER A 231 7.99 -21.35 13.25
CA SER A 231 9.23 -21.57 13.99
C SER A 231 10.18 -22.52 13.25
N ALA A 232 9.64 -23.56 12.62
CA ALA A 232 10.42 -24.49 11.81
C ALA A 232 11.04 -23.79 10.57
N VAL A 233 10.27 -22.95 9.90
CA VAL A 233 10.75 -22.14 8.77
C VAL A 233 11.79 -21.11 9.23
N ALA A 234 11.58 -20.43 10.36
CA ALA A 234 12.56 -19.50 10.93
C ALA A 234 13.93 -20.16 11.13
N MET A 235 13.93 -21.37 11.68
CA MET A 235 15.15 -22.13 11.90
C MET A 235 15.78 -22.63 10.59
N ALA A 236 14.98 -23.20 9.69
CA ALA A 236 15.47 -23.77 8.44
C ALA A 236 16.02 -22.70 7.47
N ALA A 237 15.26 -21.62 7.25
CA ALA A 237 15.57 -20.60 6.27
C ALA A 237 16.54 -19.52 6.76
N HIS A 238 16.47 -19.17 8.04
CA HIS A 238 17.18 -18.00 8.58
C HIS A 238 18.09 -18.32 9.77
N ARG A 239 18.14 -19.57 10.23
CA ARG A 239 18.91 -19.99 11.41
C ARG A 239 18.51 -19.24 12.69
N VAL A 240 17.23 -18.85 12.80
CA VAL A 240 16.69 -18.15 13.96
C VAL A 240 15.97 -19.16 14.84
N PRO A 241 16.53 -19.55 16.00
CA PRO A 241 15.87 -20.43 16.93
C PRO A 241 14.81 -19.63 17.70
N LEU A 242 13.55 -20.07 17.62
CA LEU A 242 12.48 -19.55 18.49
C LEU A 242 12.30 -20.49 19.68
N ASP A 243 11.82 -19.93 20.79
CA ASP A 243 11.67 -20.69 22.03
C ASP A 243 10.61 -21.79 21.87
N GLY A 244 10.81 -22.94 22.55
CA GLY A 244 9.90 -24.09 22.43
C GLY A 244 8.49 -23.83 22.94
N ASP A 245 8.32 -22.84 23.82
CA ASP A 245 7.04 -22.35 24.38
C ASP A 245 6.45 -21.18 23.57
N MET A 246 6.89 -20.97 22.32
CA MET A 246 6.42 -19.88 21.46
C MET A 246 4.90 -19.88 21.26
N PRO A 247 4.22 -21.02 21.07
CA PRO A 247 2.76 -21.06 20.98
C PRO A 247 2.08 -20.47 22.22
N GLU A 248 2.53 -20.85 23.41
CA GLU A 248 2.00 -20.37 24.70
C GLU A 248 2.26 -18.87 24.87
N LYS A 249 3.44 -18.39 24.46
CA LYS A 249 3.77 -16.95 24.46
C LYS A 249 2.85 -16.16 23.55
N VAL A 250 2.58 -16.64 22.34
CA VAL A 250 1.67 -15.99 21.38
C VAL A 250 0.26 -15.86 21.98
N VAL A 251 -0.27 -16.93 22.61
CA VAL A 251 -1.57 -16.89 23.29
C VAL A 251 -1.55 -15.90 24.46
N LYS A 252 -0.49 -15.93 25.29
CA LYS A 252 -0.35 -15.02 26.44
C LYS A 252 -0.32 -13.55 26.03
N TRP A 253 0.46 -13.19 25.03
CA TRP A 253 0.53 -11.80 24.52
C TRP A 253 -0.82 -11.33 23.98
N SER A 254 -1.59 -12.24 23.41
CA SER A 254 -2.90 -11.94 22.83
C SER A 254 -3.98 -11.63 23.85
N GLN A 255 -3.80 -12.02 25.13
CA GLN A 255 -4.76 -11.70 26.19
C GLN A 255 -4.91 -10.19 26.41
N GLU A 256 -3.87 -9.39 26.17
CA GLU A 256 -3.94 -7.93 26.23
C GLU A 256 -4.55 -7.29 24.99
N LEU A 257 -4.72 -8.09 23.93
CA LEU A 257 -5.15 -7.64 22.60
C LEU A 257 -6.50 -8.26 22.17
N ARG A 258 -7.27 -8.80 23.14
CA ARG A 258 -8.51 -9.53 22.85
C ARG A 258 -9.56 -8.73 22.09
N ASP A 259 -9.66 -7.45 22.39
CA ASP A 259 -10.69 -6.52 21.90
C ASP A 259 -10.28 -5.75 20.64
N ILE A 260 -9.17 -6.13 20.00
CA ILE A 260 -8.74 -5.48 18.75
C ILE A 260 -9.02 -6.35 17.52
N HIS A 261 -9.20 -5.68 16.39
CA HIS A 261 -9.00 -6.29 15.08
C HIS A 261 -7.52 -6.21 14.67
N THR A 262 -7.09 -7.06 13.75
CA THR A 262 -5.73 -6.97 13.20
C THR A 262 -5.66 -5.97 12.05
N SER A 263 -4.43 -5.55 11.67
CA SER A 263 -4.23 -4.69 10.49
C SER A 263 -4.74 -5.33 9.20
N MET A 264 -4.60 -6.65 9.06
CA MET A 264 -5.11 -7.38 7.89
C MET A 264 -6.64 -7.35 7.83
N TYR A 265 -7.32 -7.48 8.99
CA TYR A 265 -8.77 -7.33 9.06
C TYR A 265 -9.21 -5.93 8.63
N ASP A 266 -8.52 -4.88 9.11
CA ASP A 266 -8.83 -3.50 8.77
C ASP A 266 -8.60 -3.21 7.27
N ASP A 267 -7.54 -3.77 6.69
CA ASP A 267 -7.29 -3.68 5.25
C ASP A 267 -8.37 -4.40 4.44
N TRP A 268 -8.70 -5.63 4.83
CA TRP A 268 -9.75 -6.42 4.19
C TRP A 268 -11.12 -5.73 4.25
N LYS A 269 -11.50 -5.19 5.41
CA LYS A 269 -12.77 -4.46 5.59
C LYS A 269 -12.85 -3.21 4.74
N ALA A 270 -11.74 -2.52 4.59
CA ALA A 270 -11.63 -1.32 3.76
C ALA A 270 -11.43 -1.61 2.26
N GLY A 271 -11.49 -2.88 1.83
CA GLY A 271 -11.25 -3.28 0.44
C GLY A 271 -9.81 -3.09 -0.03
N ARG A 272 -8.85 -2.90 0.88
CA ARG A 272 -7.44 -2.75 0.55
C ARG A 272 -6.73 -4.09 0.40
N GLN A 273 -5.63 -4.10 -0.34
CA GLN A 273 -4.73 -5.24 -0.42
C GLN A 273 -4.22 -5.63 0.97
N THR A 274 -4.25 -6.94 1.26
CA THR A 274 -3.72 -7.49 2.52
C THR A 274 -2.27 -7.91 2.35
N GLU A 275 -1.53 -8.00 3.47
CA GLU A 275 -0.14 -8.49 3.51
C GLU A 275 -0.07 -10.02 3.66
N ILE A 276 -1.06 -10.78 3.15
CA ILE A 276 -1.08 -12.24 3.30
C ILE A 276 0.11 -12.93 2.63
N ASP A 277 0.56 -12.39 1.49
CA ASP A 277 1.70 -12.94 0.74
C ASP A 277 3.03 -12.72 1.47
N GLU A 278 3.20 -11.58 2.11
CA GLU A 278 4.40 -11.21 2.87
C GLU A 278 4.44 -11.86 4.26
N LEU A 279 3.31 -12.40 4.73
CA LEU A 279 3.18 -13.09 6.02
C LEU A 279 3.08 -14.62 5.80
N ASN A 280 1.87 -15.17 5.85
CA ASN A 280 1.67 -16.63 5.71
C ASN A 280 2.20 -17.15 4.36
N GLY A 281 1.99 -16.43 3.25
CA GLY A 281 2.51 -16.78 1.93
C GLY A 281 4.04 -16.88 1.89
N TYR A 282 4.73 -15.99 2.61
CA TYR A 282 6.19 -16.08 2.76
C TYR A 282 6.60 -17.36 3.50
N ILE A 283 5.89 -17.74 4.58
CA ILE A 283 6.17 -18.99 5.31
C ILE A 283 6.00 -20.20 4.39
N VAL A 284 4.94 -20.23 3.57
CA VAL A 284 4.69 -21.29 2.59
C VAL A 284 5.83 -21.39 1.56
N LYS A 285 6.18 -20.25 0.96
CA LYS A 285 7.28 -20.19 -0.03
C LYS A 285 8.58 -20.69 0.54
N ARG A 286 8.99 -20.22 1.72
CA ARG A 286 10.25 -20.65 2.36
C ARG A 286 10.18 -22.08 2.86
N GLY A 287 9.02 -22.50 3.37
CA GLY A 287 8.79 -23.91 3.74
C GLY A 287 9.04 -24.84 2.57
N HIS A 288 8.49 -24.53 1.40
CA HIS A 288 8.72 -25.31 0.18
C HIS A 288 10.20 -25.31 -0.25
N GLU A 289 10.87 -24.16 -0.24
CA GLU A 289 12.28 -24.03 -0.62
C GLU A 289 13.23 -24.81 0.31
N PHE A 290 12.90 -24.92 1.60
CA PHE A 290 13.73 -25.58 2.61
C PHE A 290 13.21 -26.98 3.03
N GLY A 291 12.17 -27.49 2.38
CA GLY A 291 11.59 -28.81 2.68
C GLY A 291 10.89 -28.89 4.04
N VAL A 292 10.35 -27.76 4.55
CA VAL A 292 9.57 -27.69 5.78
C VAL A 292 8.09 -27.68 5.44
N PRO A 293 7.28 -28.68 5.87
CA PRO A 293 5.84 -28.68 5.64
C PRO A 293 5.15 -27.51 6.35
N THR A 294 4.28 -26.78 5.64
CA THR A 294 3.53 -25.62 6.17
C THR A 294 2.04 -25.66 5.78
N PRO A 295 1.33 -26.80 5.97
CA PRO A 295 -0.04 -26.96 5.46
C PRO A 295 -1.05 -25.98 6.05
N MET A 296 -0.90 -25.56 7.31
CA MET A 296 -1.83 -24.58 7.91
C MET A 296 -1.62 -23.19 7.35
N ASN A 297 -0.38 -22.73 7.20
CA ASN A 297 -0.08 -21.45 6.57
C ASN A 297 -0.50 -21.42 5.10
N ASP A 298 -0.36 -22.53 4.37
CA ASP A 298 -0.80 -22.68 2.97
C ASP A 298 -2.33 -22.56 2.86
N MET A 299 -3.05 -23.30 3.69
CA MET A 299 -4.53 -23.23 3.74
C MET A 299 -5.01 -21.81 4.07
N LEU A 300 -4.42 -21.16 5.07
CA LEU A 300 -4.79 -19.80 5.43
C LEU A 300 -4.51 -18.81 4.29
N THR A 301 -3.37 -18.95 3.62
CA THR A 301 -3.02 -18.12 2.47
C THR A 301 -4.04 -18.29 1.35
N ALA A 302 -4.41 -19.52 1.01
CA ALA A 302 -5.41 -19.82 -0.01
C ALA A 302 -6.79 -19.27 0.35
N LEU A 303 -7.24 -19.43 1.61
CA LEU A 303 -8.54 -18.94 2.09
C LEU A 303 -8.60 -17.41 2.04
N ILE A 304 -7.57 -16.71 2.54
CA ILE A 304 -7.55 -15.24 2.50
C ILE A 304 -7.53 -14.75 1.05
N LYS A 305 -6.70 -15.34 0.18
CA LYS A 305 -6.71 -15.03 -1.25
C LYS A 305 -8.08 -15.29 -1.87
N GLY A 306 -8.74 -16.38 -1.55
CA GLY A 306 -10.07 -16.72 -2.04
C GLY A 306 -11.14 -15.69 -1.67
N ILE A 307 -11.17 -15.26 -0.40
CA ILE A 307 -12.15 -14.25 0.05
C ILE A 307 -11.77 -12.82 -0.36
N THR A 308 -10.51 -12.55 -0.71
CA THR A 308 -10.08 -11.27 -1.25
C THR A 308 -10.13 -11.23 -2.78
N ALA A 309 -10.03 -12.37 -3.47
CA ALA A 309 -10.16 -12.47 -4.92
C ALA A 309 -11.56 -12.05 -5.45
N GLY A 310 -12.62 -12.13 -4.60
CA GLY A 310 -13.93 -11.57 -4.91
C GLY A 310 -14.10 -10.12 -4.45
N LYS A 311 -13.16 -9.63 -3.64
CA LYS A 311 -13.02 -8.25 -3.17
C LYS A 311 -11.78 -7.57 -3.82
N THR A 312 -11.49 -7.87 -5.08
CA THR A 312 -10.90 -6.79 -5.88
C THR A 312 -11.85 -5.65 -5.67
N SER A 313 -11.40 -4.61 -4.97
CA SER A 313 -12.18 -3.43 -4.57
C SER A 313 -13.45 -3.32 -5.39
N ASP A 314 -14.64 -3.06 -4.78
CA ASP A 314 -15.81 -2.56 -5.52
C ASP A 314 -15.44 -1.28 -6.29
N GLU A 315 -14.15 -0.94 -6.31
CA GLU A 315 -13.62 0.09 -7.16
C GLU A 315 -13.73 -0.41 -8.60
N PRO A 316 -14.57 0.21 -9.38
CA PRO A 316 -14.74 -0.11 -10.77
C PRO A 316 -13.38 -0.13 -11.48
N VAL A 317 -13.18 -1.13 -12.34
CA VAL A 317 -11.97 -1.24 -13.17
C VAL A 317 -12.32 -1.27 -14.64
N VAL A 318 -11.46 -0.70 -15.45
CA VAL A 318 -11.50 -0.88 -16.91
C VAL A 318 -10.51 -1.97 -17.27
N LEU A 319 -10.99 -3.02 -17.91
CA LEU A 319 -10.15 -4.08 -18.47
C LEU A 319 -9.63 -3.65 -19.84
N VAL A 320 -8.32 -3.66 -20.02
CA VAL A 320 -7.65 -3.42 -21.31
C VAL A 320 -7.09 -4.75 -21.80
N GLU A 321 -7.49 -5.17 -23.00
CA GLU A 321 -7.17 -6.49 -23.57
C GLU A 321 -7.12 -6.46 -25.10
N GLY A 322 -7.03 -7.64 -25.73
CA GLY A 322 -6.99 -7.81 -27.18
C GLY A 322 -5.55 -7.92 -27.71
N ASP A 323 -5.24 -7.24 -28.79
CA ASP A 323 -3.91 -7.28 -29.45
C ASP A 323 -2.82 -6.54 -28.65
N ILE A 324 -2.62 -6.95 -27.38
CA ILE A 324 -1.61 -6.46 -26.46
C ILE A 324 -0.86 -7.64 -25.82
N GLN A 325 0.38 -7.40 -25.34
CA GLN A 325 1.23 -8.46 -24.76
C GLN A 325 0.56 -9.17 -23.57
N GLN A 326 -0.12 -8.42 -22.70
CA GLN A 326 -0.87 -8.97 -21.57
C GLN A 326 -2.03 -8.05 -21.19
N PRO A 327 -3.19 -8.61 -20.78
CA PRO A 327 -4.31 -7.81 -20.29
C PRO A 327 -3.92 -6.98 -19.06
N VAL A 328 -4.41 -5.73 -19.00
CA VAL A 328 -4.16 -4.79 -17.90
C VAL A 328 -5.49 -4.33 -17.32
N ARG A 329 -5.56 -4.17 -16.00
CA ARG A 329 -6.73 -3.62 -15.31
C ARG A 329 -6.37 -2.28 -14.70
N PHE A 330 -7.12 -1.25 -15.05
CA PHE A 330 -6.97 0.09 -14.49
C PHE A 330 -8.12 0.39 -13.54
N SER A 331 -7.82 0.59 -12.27
CA SER A 331 -8.71 1.27 -11.34
C SER A 331 -8.53 2.78 -11.44
N ARG A 332 -9.42 3.54 -10.80
CA ARG A 332 -9.27 5.01 -10.68
C ARG A 332 -7.89 5.38 -10.09
N ALA A 333 -7.46 4.64 -9.08
CA ALA A 333 -6.16 4.86 -8.45
C ALA A 333 -5.00 4.63 -9.44
N HIS A 334 -5.07 3.56 -10.25
CA HIS A 334 -4.06 3.29 -11.28
C HIS A 334 -4.03 4.38 -12.36
N LEU A 335 -5.21 4.84 -12.84
CA LEU A 335 -5.28 5.94 -13.80
C LEU A 335 -4.71 7.23 -13.23
N GLY A 336 -4.95 7.50 -11.94
CA GLY A 336 -4.41 8.67 -11.24
C GLY A 336 -2.89 8.66 -11.01
N GLN A 337 -2.23 7.51 -11.23
CA GLN A 337 -0.76 7.36 -11.12
C GLN A 337 -0.03 7.49 -12.46
N LEU A 338 -0.77 7.56 -13.58
CA LEU A 338 -0.15 7.79 -14.88
C LEU A 338 0.48 9.20 -14.94
N ALA A 339 1.43 9.39 -15.86
CA ALA A 339 2.20 10.65 -15.94
C ALA A 339 1.30 11.89 -16.07
N ASP A 340 1.60 12.94 -15.29
CA ASP A 340 0.80 14.17 -15.18
C ASP A 340 0.47 14.84 -16.52
N VAL A 341 1.34 14.70 -17.50
CA VAL A 341 1.16 15.28 -18.85
C VAL A 341 -0.09 14.74 -19.58
N TYR A 342 -0.61 13.60 -19.15
CA TYR A 342 -1.81 12.99 -19.74
C TYR A 342 -3.08 13.30 -18.96
N HIS A 343 -3.00 13.89 -17.76
CA HIS A 343 -4.15 14.23 -16.96
C HIS A 343 -4.89 15.47 -17.46
N ILE A 344 -6.21 15.39 -17.43
CA ILE A 344 -7.13 16.51 -17.64
C ILE A 344 -7.77 16.83 -16.29
N PRO A 345 -7.40 17.94 -15.65
CA PRO A 345 -7.90 18.27 -14.31
C PRO A 345 -9.39 18.61 -14.28
N ASP A 346 -9.93 19.20 -15.35
CA ASP A 346 -11.38 19.41 -15.54
C ASP A 346 -11.72 19.39 -17.03
N ILE A 347 -12.54 18.42 -17.44
CA ILE A 347 -13.05 18.32 -18.80
C ILE A 347 -13.90 19.54 -19.23
N GLY A 348 -14.42 20.29 -18.27
CA GLY A 348 -15.21 21.49 -18.52
C GLY A 348 -14.49 22.58 -19.33
N MET A 349 -13.16 22.53 -19.35
CA MET A 349 -12.34 23.40 -20.22
C MET A 349 -12.50 23.08 -21.71
N MET A 350 -12.85 21.83 -22.06
CA MET A 350 -13.04 21.35 -23.43
C MET A 350 -14.51 21.09 -23.77
N MET A 351 -15.31 20.73 -22.76
CA MET A 351 -16.74 20.42 -22.88
C MET A 351 -17.50 21.16 -21.76
N PRO A 352 -17.99 22.39 -21.98
CA PRO A 352 -18.59 23.26 -20.94
C PRO A 352 -19.79 22.66 -20.18
N SER A 353 -20.51 21.70 -20.79
CA SER A 353 -21.64 21.00 -20.19
C SER A 353 -21.22 19.86 -19.23
N MET A 354 -19.92 19.57 -19.11
CA MET A 354 -19.40 18.44 -18.36
C MET A 354 -18.37 18.93 -17.32
N ARG A 355 -18.25 18.22 -16.20
CA ARG A 355 -17.25 18.44 -15.14
C ARG A 355 -16.61 17.11 -14.78
N GLY A 356 -15.37 17.16 -14.34
CA GLY A 356 -14.62 15.99 -13.86
C GLY A 356 -13.23 15.88 -14.44
N SER A 357 -12.41 15.09 -13.78
CA SER A 357 -11.04 14.81 -14.17
C SER A 357 -10.94 13.52 -14.99
N GLY A 358 -9.99 13.47 -15.89
CA GLY A 358 -9.79 12.32 -16.75
C GLY A 358 -8.34 12.14 -17.18
N ILE A 359 -8.09 11.08 -17.91
CA ILE A 359 -6.80 10.76 -18.52
C ILE A 359 -6.95 10.67 -20.02
N LYS A 360 -6.03 11.26 -20.77
CA LYS A 360 -5.94 11.04 -22.22
C LYS A 360 -5.67 9.56 -22.50
N VAL A 361 -6.37 8.96 -23.46
CA VAL A 361 -6.13 7.56 -23.89
C VAL A 361 -4.67 7.34 -24.30
N LYS A 362 -3.99 8.39 -24.76
CA LYS A 362 -2.55 8.38 -25.00
C LYS A 362 -1.75 7.91 -23.78
N GLY A 363 -2.12 8.29 -22.56
CA GLY A 363 -1.46 7.83 -21.32
C GLY A 363 -1.63 6.34 -21.07
N ILE A 364 -2.76 5.76 -21.45
CA ILE A 364 -2.98 4.31 -21.40
C ILE A 364 -2.12 3.60 -22.44
N LEU A 365 -1.98 4.18 -23.66
CA LEU A 365 -1.16 3.65 -24.73
C LEU A 365 0.34 3.60 -24.41
N GLU A 366 0.83 4.46 -23.51
CA GLU A 366 2.25 4.46 -23.09
C GLU A 366 2.60 3.29 -22.13
N VAL A 367 1.60 2.72 -21.46
CA VAL A 367 1.82 1.63 -20.50
C VAL A 367 1.36 0.26 -21.00
N VAL A 368 0.70 0.19 -22.16
CA VAL A 368 0.31 -1.05 -22.83
C VAL A 368 1.22 -1.31 -24.04
N THR A 369 1.78 -2.51 -24.10
CA THR A 369 2.57 -2.92 -25.29
C THR A 369 1.67 -3.59 -26.31
N LEU A 370 1.45 -2.90 -27.43
CA LEU A 370 0.62 -3.41 -28.55
C LEU A 370 1.37 -4.49 -29.33
N HIS A 371 0.64 -5.49 -29.85
CA HIS A 371 1.15 -6.40 -30.85
C HIS A 371 1.29 -5.72 -32.22
N ALA A 372 2.22 -6.20 -33.03
CA ALA A 372 2.43 -5.67 -34.36
C ALA A 372 1.18 -5.83 -35.23
N GLY A 373 0.63 -4.69 -35.72
CA GLY A 373 -0.54 -4.64 -36.59
C GLY A 373 -1.84 -4.29 -35.90
N ALA A 374 -1.87 -4.07 -34.58
CA ALA A 374 -3.01 -3.43 -33.93
C ALA A 374 -3.18 -1.99 -34.46
N ASP A 375 -4.35 -1.66 -35.00
CA ASP A 375 -4.66 -0.38 -35.63
C ASP A 375 -5.99 0.24 -35.15
N HIS A 376 -6.79 -0.53 -34.41
CA HIS A 376 -8.08 -0.09 -33.84
C HIS A 376 -8.16 -0.37 -32.34
N VAL A 377 -9.03 0.40 -31.68
CA VAL A 377 -9.39 0.22 -30.26
C VAL A 377 -10.88 0.42 -30.09
N THR A 378 -11.53 -0.53 -29.42
CA THR A 378 -12.97 -0.50 -29.15
C THR A 378 -13.22 -0.34 -27.67
N PHE A 379 -14.05 0.63 -27.31
CA PHE A 379 -14.51 0.90 -25.97
C PHE A 379 -15.89 0.29 -25.79
N TYR A 380 -16.06 -0.61 -24.82
CA TYR A 380 -17.33 -1.27 -24.51
C TYR A 380 -17.90 -0.72 -23.20
N SER A 381 -19.21 -0.47 -23.18
CA SER A 381 -19.95 -0.27 -21.92
C SER A 381 -19.86 -1.52 -21.04
N GLN A 382 -20.05 -1.37 -19.74
CA GLN A 382 -19.93 -2.45 -18.76
C GLN A 382 -20.94 -3.59 -19.03
N ASP A 383 -22.13 -3.25 -19.51
CA ASP A 383 -23.18 -4.21 -19.89
C ASP A 383 -22.96 -4.82 -21.28
N GLY A 384 -21.97 -4.34 -22.04
CA GLY A 384 -21.65 -4.80 -23.40
C GLY A 384 -22.64 -4.37 -24.49
N ASN A 385 -23.67 -3.60 -24.15
CA ASN A 385 -24.74 -3.22 -25.11
C ASN A 385 -24.33 -2.06 -26.02
N TYR A 386 -23.31 -1.28 -25.63
CA TYR A 386 -22.83 -0.17 -26.43
C TYR A 386 -21.32 -0.28 -26.62
N SER A 387 -20.87 0.01 -27.87
CA SER A 387 -19.44 0.07 -28.19
C SER A 387 -19.16 1.11 -29.25
N ALA A 388 -17.98 1.72 -29.14
CA ALA A 388 -17.43 2.62 -30.16
C ALA A 388 -16.03 2.14 -30.55
N CYS A 389 -15.83 1.88 -31.83
CA CYS A 389 -14.56 1.50 -32.41
C CYS A 389 -13.91 2.73 -33.07
N LEU A 390 -12.67 3.02 -32.66
CA LEU A 390 -11.85 4.12 -33.16
C LEU A 390 -10.55 3.58 -33.72
N THR A 391 -9.93 4.30 -34.65
CA THR A 391 -8.51 4.04 -34.93
C THR A 391 -7.67 4.40 -33.71
N ILE A 392 -6.52 3.77 -33.55
CA ILE A 392 -5.59 4.11 -32.46
C ILE A 392 -5.18 5.59 -32.51
N GLU A 393 -5.04 6.17 -33.69
CA GLU A 393 -4.74 7.60 -33.87
C GLU A 393 -5.88 8.48 -33.34
N GLN A 394 -7.13 8.19 -33.70
CA GLN A 394 -8.31 8.91 -33.17
C GLN A 394 -8.39 8.82 -31.66
N ALA A 395 -8.23 7.62 -31.11
CA ALA A 395 -8.27 7.43 -29.67
C ALA A 395 -7.12 8.13 -28.94
N ARG A 396 -5.93 8.15 -29.53
CA ARG A 396 -4.75 8.86 -29.00
C ARG A 396 -4.96 10.38 -28.96
N ASP A 397 -5.51 10.94 -30.04
CA ASP A 397 -5.58 12.38 -30.21
C ASP A 397 -6.81 12.99 -29.52
N PHE A 398 -7.94 12.29 -29.52
CA PHE A 398 -9.22 12.79 -29.04
C PHE A 398 -9.76 12.07 -27.80
N GLY A 399 -9.32 10.84 -27.53
CA GLY A 399 -9.88 10.03 -26.44
C GLY A 399 -9.46 10.52 -25.06
N ILE A 400 -10.44 10.77 -24.19
CA ILE A 400 -10.26 11.07 -22.76
C ILE A 400 -11.16 10.15 -21.97
N LEU A 401 -10.59 9.41 -21.01
CA LEU A 401 -11.33 8.56 -20.08
C LEU A 401 -11.54 9.31 -18.77
N LEU A 402 -12.76 9.75 -18.52
CA LEU A 402 -13.16 10.39 -17.26
C LEU A 402 -13.28 9.33 -16.18
N TYR A 403 -12.74 9.59 -14.99
CA TYR A 403 -12.73 8.62 -13.90
C TYR A 403 -12.97 9.25 -12.52
N GLU A 404 -12.97 10.59 -12.42
CA GLU A 404 -13.11 11.29 -11.14
C GLU A 404 -13.91 12.59 -11.27
N GLN A 405 -14.72 12.91 -10.25
CA GLN A 405 -15.34 14.20 -10.08
C GLN A 405 -15.36 14.57 -8.59
N ASP A 406 -14.97 15.82 -8.25
CA ASP A 406 -14.96 16.35 -6.88
C ASP A 406 -14.23 15.47 -5.86
N GLY A 407 -13.12 14.80 -6.28
CA GLY A 407 -12.32 13.90 -5.46
C GLY A 407 -12.93 12.51 -5.23
N GLY A 408 -14.13 12.24 -5.78
CA GLY A 408 -14.82 10.95 -5.79
C GLY A 408 -14.79 10.27 -7.15
N PRO A 409 -15.30 9.02 -7.29
CA PRO A 409 -15.48 8.39 -8.59
C PRO A 409 -16.39 9.22 -9.49
N PHE A 410 -16.19 9.11 -10.82
CA PHE A 410 -17.07 9.79 -11.77
C PHE A 410 -18.51 9.28 -11.62
N PRO A 411 -19.53 10.16 -11.50
CA PRO A 411 -20.88 9.76 -11.11
C PRO A 411 -21.57 8.84 -12.11
N SER A 412 -22.28 7.81 -11.63
CA SER A 412 -23.01 6.84 -12.46
C SER A 412 -24.12 7.49 -13.28
N GLU A 413 -24.85 8.47 -12.70
CA GLU A 413 -25.90 9.25 -13.41
C GLU A 413 -25.33 10.06 -14.58
N ARG A 414 -24.01 10.29 -14.61
CA ARG A 414 -23.29 10.93 -15.71
C ARG A 414 -22.53 9.95 -16.61
N GLY A 415 -22.77 8.64 -16.44
CA GLY A 415 -22.16 7.56 -17.21
C GLY A 415 -20.81 7.09 -16.64
N GLY A 416 -20.60 7.27 -15.32
CA GLY A 416 -19.48 6.69 -14.58
C GLY A 416 -19.68 5.19 -14.31
N PRO A 417 -18.68 4.53 -13.70
CA PRO A 417 -17.48 5.11 -13.08
C PRO A 417 -16.38 5.55 -14.05
N PHE A 418 -16.39 5.04 -15.29
CA PHE A 418 -15.48 5.44 -16.36
C PHE A 418 -16.31 5.85 -17.58
N ARG A 419 -15.98 6.97 -18.17
CA ARG A 419 -16.68 7.47 -19.35
C ARG A 419 -15.68 7.93 -20.39
N LEU A 420 -15.74 7.36 -21.58
CA LEU A 420 -15.00 7.89 -22.72
C LEU A 420 -15.73 9.13 -23.27
N VAL A 421 -14.96 10.19 -23.49
CA VAL A 421 -15.36 11.36 -24.28
C VAL A 421 -14.29 11.64 -25.33
N THR A 422 -14.72 12.18 -26.47
CA THR A 422 -13.87 12.43 -27.64
C THR A 422 -14.05 13.86 -28.13
N PRO A 423 -13.67 14.88 -27.30
CA PRO A 423 -13.83 16.28 -27.70
C PRO A 423 -13.02 16.58 -28.97
N GLY A 424 -13.67 17.18 -29.98
CA GLY A 424 -13.02 17.54 -31.25
C GLY A 424 -13.04 16.44 -32.33
N LEU A 425 -13.48 15.23 -32.06
CA LEU A 425 -13.62 14.17 -33.09
C LEU A 425 -14.79 14.42 -34.05
N GLY A 426 -15.78 15.25 -33.68
CA GLY A 426 -16.96 15.55 -34.50
C GLY A 426 -18.01 14.43 -34.52
N ASP A 427 -17.80 13.36 -33.71
CA ASP A 427 -18.71 12.23 -33.58
C ASP A 427 -19.11 12.04 -32.11
N LEU A 428 -20.29 12.54 -31.74
CA LEU A 428 -20.82 12.43 -30.37
C LEU A 428 -21.14 10.99 -29.96
N CYS A 429 -21.39 10.11 -30.93
CA CYS A 429 -21.64 8.70 -30.68
C CYS A 429 -20.36 7.91 -30.37
N ALA A 430 -19.18 8.52 -30.56
CA ALA A 430 -17.93 7.92 -30.08
C ALA A 430 -17.76 8.00 -28.55
N ASN A 431 -18.62 8.76 -27.84
CA ASN A 431 -18.64 8.83 -26.39
C ASN A 431 -19.30 7.59 -25.78
N VAL A 432 -18.60 6.88 -24.89
CA VAL A 432 -19.10 5.66 -24.25
C VAL A 432 -19.28 5.88 -22.76
N LYS A 433 -20.49 5.63 -22.26
CA LYS A 433 -20.81 5.64 -20.83
C LYS A 433 -20.45 4.30 -20.20
N GLU A 434 -20.13 4.33 -18.89
CA GLU A 434 -19.89 3.12 -18.08
C GLU A 434 -18.87 2.18 -18.75
N VAL A 435 -17.74 2.72 -19.21
CA VAL A 435 -16.71 1.92 -19.88
C VAL A 435 -16.19 0.84 -18.93
N GLY A 436 -16.39 -0.42 -19.30
CA GLY A 436 -15.89 -1.58 -18.55
C GLY A 436 -14.71 -2.26 -19.23
N ARG A 437 -14.58 -2.09 -20.56
CA ARG A 437 -13.57 -2.81 -21.33
C ARG A 437 -13.06 -1.98 -22.52
N ILE A 438 -11.75 -2.04 -22.76
CA ILE A 438 -11.04 -1.43 -23.90
C ILE A 438 -10.31 -2.56 -24.62
N VAL A 439 -10.60 -2.78 -25.90
CA VAL A 439 -10.07 -3.90 -26.69
C VAL A 439 -9.30 -3.38 -27.89
N PHE A 440 -8.00 -3.69 -27.94
CA PHE A 440 -7.17 -3.41 -29.12
C PHE A 440 -7.32 -4.53 -30.16
N SER A 441 -7.40 -4.18 -31.43
CA SER A 441 -7.61 -5.14 -32.51
C SER A 441 -6.91 -4.71 -33.82
N LYS A 442 -6.72 -5.69 -34.68
CA LYS A 442 -6.37 -5.44 -36.10
C LYS A 442 -7.67 -5.31 -36.89
N GLY A 443 -7.91 -4.13 -37.45
CA GLY A 443 -9.16 -3.83 -38.17
C GLY A 443 -10.34 -3.53 -37.24
N LEU A 444 -11.44 -3.14 -37.86
CA LEU A 444 -12.70 -2.80 -37.18
C LEU A 444 -13.24 -3.99 -36.42
N ALA A 445 -13.46 -3.80 -35.10
CA ALA A 445 -14.21 -4.71 -34.26
C ALA A 445 -15.70 -4.30 -34.20
N GLN A 446 -16.47 -4.95 -33.30
CA GLN A 446 -17.89 -4.65 -33.11
C GLN A 446 -18.08 -3.16 -32.74
N ASP A 447 -18.85 -2.46 -33.57
CA ASP A 447 -19.23 -1.07 -33.36
C ASP A 447 -20.78 -1.01 -33.38
N THR A 448 -21.37 -0.61 -32.26
CA THR A 448 -22.83 -0.56 -32.12
C THR A 448 -23.37 0.87 -32.24
N ARG A 449 -22.55 1.82 -32.65
CA ARG A 449 -23.00 3.21 -32.90
C ARG A 449 -24.09 3.23 -33.98
N PRO A 450 -25.16 4.02 -33.79
CA PRO A 450 -26.14 4.21 -34.84
C PRO A 450 -25.54 4.97 -36.04
N LEU A 451 -25.61 4.41 -37.23
CA LEU A 451 -24.97 4.94 -38.45
C LEU A 451 -25.54 6.29 -38.95
N GLU A 452 -26.72 6.71 -38.46
CA GLU A 452 -27.42 7.90 -39.01
C GLU A 452 -27.81 8.98 -37.98
N ALA A 453 -27.58 8.81 -36.68
CA ALA A 453 -28.17 9.68 -35.64
C ALA A 453 -27.26 10.78 -35.08
N CYS A 454 -25.99 10.87 -35.46
CA CYS A 454 -25.02 11.73 -34.77
C CYS A 454 -24.60 13.00 -35.54
N ALA A 455 -25.27 13.33 -36.63
CA ALA A 455 -24.93 14.47 -37.46
C ALA A 455 -25.71 15.77 -37.16
N GLU A 456 -26.75 15.73 -36.32
CA GLU A 456 -27.56 16.92 -36.02
C GLU A 456 -27.73 17.09 -34.50
N GLU A 457 -26.84 17.86 -33.87
CA GLU A 457 -27.12 18.84 -32.81
C GLU A 457 -25.81 19.62 -32.58
N GLY A 458 -25.72 20.79 -33.27
CA GLY A 458 -24.65 21.76 -33.17
C GLY A 458 -24.79 22.67 -31.97
#